data_65795cb0efe7840c26798e6d4e675d58
#
_entry.id   65795cb0efe7840c26798e6d4e675d58
#
_cell.length_a   1.000
_cell.length_b   1.000
_cell.length_c   1.000
_cell.angle_alpha   90.00
_cell.angle_beta   90.00
_cell.angle_gamma   90.00
#
_symmetry.space_group_name_H-M   'P 1'
#
loop_
_entity.id
_entity.type
_entity.pdbx_description
1 polymer ?
#
loop_
_entity_poly.entity_id
_entity_poly.type
_entity_poly.pdbx_seq_one_letter_code
_entity_poly.pdbx_strand_id
1 'polypeptide(L)'
;MKKKGIEEALRNGRDAFESTESTILCSRRDILRGGIGVGVVASTGGLAMNLASPGTAEGAARKLPTKWDETYDIVVVGSGFAGLAAAAEAAKAGAKVLILEKMPVYGGNSIISSGSYVAWTDKYNLREKLGLGNDSPELHIEDTLKGGDYYGDPKLVEIMVKGAPDALNWMIDEGGLKIRQVLSGGGGHSAFRVHISEDSSGAAFCEALKKIGEKYKTTMRLGAKVTWIWRADQEGPVLGVEVEKGKKKQNIAVKKGLVIASGGFGRDIKMRQAYNPSVVPEYNSTNQPGATGEMIRYAQAIGADTIQLNFVQLYPFGEAETGLLDPYQAYATRVGFGPIYVNKLGKRYVSELERRDVCARAQMKMGLKPTYVIMNYKQMVKVGGEKDLETGVAKGRFIKGDTIEELGRKLNIPVPDLVETVNNYNRNMKEGKDPEFNKRINKDMLPLDEGPFFALTAWPAVHFCCGGLRIDVSARVIDIWDKPIPRLFACGEVAGGVMGSNRLNGNAYPSCTVFGRVAGTSAAKEKA
;
A
#
# COMPACT_ATOMS: atom_id res chain seq x y z
N MET A 1 -27.93 45.18 1.28
CA MET A 1 -28.27 44.56 2.60
C MET A 1 -27.77 43.09 2.74
N LYS A 2 -26.69 42.67 2.07
CA LYS A 2 -26.18 41.27 2.17
C LYS A 2 -24.74 41.12 2.76
N LYS A 3 -24.08 42.24 3.12
CA LYS A 3 -22.74 42.20 3.74
C LYS A 3 -22.72 42.22 5.27
N LYS A 4 -23.78 42.72 5.92
CA LYS A 4 -23.87 42.79 7.39
C LYS A 4 -24.21 41.46 8.09
N GLY A 5 -24.85 40.50 7.41
CA GLY A 5 -25.19 39.21 8.00
C GLY A 5 -24.04 38.20 8.07
N ILE A 6 -22.98 38.39 7.27
CA ILE A 6 -21.82 37.49 7.27
C ILE A 6 -20.78 37.89 8.35
N GLU A 7 -20.70 39.19 8.66
CA GLU A 7 -19.83 39.69 9.74
C GLU A 7 -20.36 39.37 11.14
N GLU A 8 -21.69 39.32 11.29
CA GLU A 8 -22.34 38.94 12.55
C GLU A 8 -22.28 37.45 12.86
N ALA A 9 -22.31 36.59 11.83
CA ALA A 9 -22.12 35.15 11.96
C ALA A 9 -20.67 34.78 12.29
N LEU A 10 -19.68 35.58 11.85
CA LEU A 10 -18.24 35.37 12.15
C LEU A 10 -17.84 35.89 13.54
N ARG A 11 -18.61 36.83 14.10
CA ARG A 11 -18.40 37.32 15.48
C ARG A 11 -18.96 36.37 16.52
N ASN A 12 -20.13 35.81 16.29
CA ASN A 12 -20.76 34.83 17.21
C ASN A 12 -20.06 33.45 17.20
N GLY A 13 -19.24 33.15 16.21
CA GLY A 13 -18.42 31.93 16.15
C GLY A 13 -17.10 32.03 16.92
N ARG A 14 -16.64 33.24 17.29
CA ARG A 14 -15.43 33.42 18.10
C ARG A 14 -15.67 33.35 19.59
N ASP A 15 -16.83 33.82 20.06
CA ASP A 15 -17.14 33.87 21.50
C ASP A 15 -17.55 32.51 22.10
N ALA A 16 -17.80 31.49 21.25
CA ALA A 16 -18.10 30.12 21.69
C ALA A 16 -16.85 29.24 21.90
N PHE A 17 -15.66 29.73 21.56
CA PHE A 17 -14.39 28.95 21.66
C PHE A 17 -13.48 29.39 22.82
N GLU A 18 -13.86 30.43 23.59
CA GLU A 18 -13.04 30.97 24.68
C GLU A 18 -13.42 30.51 26.10
N SER A 19 -14.35 29.57 26.28
CA SER A 19 -14.84 29.23 27.63
C SER A 19 -14.52 27.82 28.14
N THR A 20 -13.53 27.10 27.60
CA THR A 20 -13.07 25.83 28.19
C THR A 20 -11.59 25.55 27.89
N GLU A 21 -10.68 26.43 28.30
CA GLU A 21 -9.27 26.07 28.47
C GLU A 21 -8.72 26.68 29.77
N SER A 22 -8.86 25.95 30.89
CA SER A 22 -7.94 26.09 31.99
C SER A 22 -6.69 25.26 31.71
N THR A 23 -5.85 25.78 30.78
CA THR A 23 -4.53 25.21 30.53
C THR A 23 -3.56 25.69 31.60
N ILE A 24 -3.14 24.78 32.46
CA ILE A 24 -2.00 25.02 33.35
C ILE A 24 -0.75 25.14 32.48
N LEU A 25 -0.38 26.36 32.13
CA LEU A 25 0.89 26.67 31.51
C LEU A 25 2.02 26.61 32.56
N CYS A 26 2.60 25.42 32.72
CA CYS A 26 3.83 25.26 33.50
C CYS A 26 5.02 25.64 32.61
N SER A 27 5.71 26.75 32.90
CA SER A 27 6.87 27.17 32.15
C SER A 27 8.10 26.31 32.48
N ARG A 28 9.03 26.15 31.53
CA ARG A 28 10.30 25.43 31.74
C ARG A 28 11.12 25.96 32.92
N ARG A 29 10.87 27.20 33.37
CA ARG A 29 11.51 27.78 34.57
C ARG A 29 10.91 27.29 35.87
N ASP A 30 9.65 26.88 35.89
CA ASP A 30 8.95 26.42 37.10
C ASP A 30 9.34 24.98 37.44
N ILE A 31 9.72 24.18 36.45
CA ILE A 31 10.23 22.81 36.65
C ILE A 31 11.63 22.79 37.27
N LEU A 32 12.45 23.81 37.00
CA LEU A 32 13.83 23.90 37.53
C LEU A 32 13.92 24.52 38.93
N ARG A 33 12.85 25.13 39.45
CA ARG A 33 12.81 25.73 40.79
C ARG A 33 12.14 24.86 41.87
N GLY A 34 11.51 23.73 41.49
CA GLY A 34 10.83 22.80 42.41
C GLY A 34 11.70 21.72 43.05
N GLY A 35 13.01 21.78 42.89
CA GLY A 35 13.93 20.84 43.56
C GLY A 35 14.52 21.47 44.79
N ILE A 36 14.11 21.04 45.94
CA ILE A 36 14.69 20.99 47.30
C ILE A 36 13.61 21.39 48.34
N GLY A 37 13.15 20.41 49.08
CA GLY A 37 12.27 20.59 50.22
C GLY A 37 11.62 19.28 50.68
N VAL A 38 12.42 18.27 51.04
CA VAL A 38 11.92 17.08 51.75
C VAL A 38 11.95 17.36 53.25
N GLY A 39 10.78 17.70 53.79
CA GLY A 39 10.56 17.68 55.23
C GLY A 39 10.24 16.25 55.69
N VAL A 40 11.10 15.72 56.55
CA VAL A 40 10.91 14.43 57.21
C VAL A 40 9.84 14.59 58.31
N VAL A 41 8.73 13.89 58.17
CA VAL A 41 7.85 13.58 59.30
C VAL A 41 7.92 12.07 59.55
N ALA A 42 8.57 11.70 60.64
CA ALA A 42 8.59 10.34 61.14
C ALA A 42 7.26 10.02 61.82
N SER A 43 6.52 9.01 61.38
CA SER A 43 5.56 8.28 62.20
C SER A 43 5.70 6.77 61.93
N THR A 44 5.89 6.07 62.99
CA THR A 44 6.14 4.65 63.19
C THR A 44 5.02 3.78 62.61
N GLY A 45 5.35 2.89 61.68
CA GLY A 45 4.47 1.85 61.16
C GLY A 45 5.15 1.14 59.98
N GLY A 46 5.82 0.02 60.28
CA GLY A 46 6.67 -0.66 59.29
C GLY A 46 5.92 -1.23 58.10
N LEU A 47 6.17 -0.66 56.94
CA LEU A 47 6.16 -1.34 55.63
C LEU A 47 7.44 -0.90 54.91
N ALA A 48 8.40 -1.80 54.83
CA ALA A 48 9.55 -1.62 53.98
C ALA A 48 9.09 -1.63 52.53
N MET A 49 8.74 -0.46 51.99
CA MET A 49 8.72 -0.28 50.52
C MET A 49 10.17 -0.32 50.05
N ASN A 50 10.55 -1.42 49.43
CA ASN A 50 11.70 -1.46 48.54
C ASN A 50 11.44 -0.41 47.45
N LEU A 51 11.93 0.81 47.61
CA LEU A 51 12.18 1.75 46.55
C LEU A 51 13.30 1.12 45.70
N ALA A 52 12.92 0.20 44.82
CA ALA A 52 13.78 -0.13 43.71
C ALA A 52 14.10 1.21 43.03
N SER A 53 15.36 1.63 43.08
CA SER A 53 15.89 2.69 42.21
C SER A 53 15.31 2.48 40.83
N PRO A 54 14.82 3.53 40.13
CA PRO A 54 14.49 3.36 38.75
C PRO A 54 15.78 2.88 38.08
N GLY A 55 15.84 1.56 37.84
CA GLY A 55 16.90 1.00 37.05
C GLY A 55 16.92 1.82 35.77
N THR A 56 18.02 2.45 35.50
CA THR A 56 18.30 2.95 34.16
C THR A 56 17.97 1.79 33.24
N ALA A 57 16.86 1.89 32.50
CA ALA A 57 16.61 1.02 31.41
C ALA A 57 17.61 1.42 30.32
N GLU A 58 18.88 1.11 30.56
CA GLU A 58 19.84 0.86 29.52
C GLU A 58 19.20 -0.25 28.71
N GLY A 59 18.60 0.10 27.58
CA GLY A 59 18.21 -0.86 26.57
C GLY A 59 19.49 -1.63 26.23
N ALA A 60 19.68 -2.77 26.91
CA ALA A 60 20.90 -3.54 26.77
C ALA A 60 21.05 -3.87 25.31
N ALA A 61 22.00 -3.21 24.64
CA ALA A 61 22.32 -3.46 23.26
C ALA A 61 22.52 -4.98 23.13
N ARG A 62 21.73 -5.63 22.26
CA ARG A 62 21.84 -7.08 22.09
C ARG A 62 23.27 -7.42 21.70
N LYS A 63 23.92 -8.27 22.47
CA LYS A 63 25.28 -8.72 22.17
C LYS A 63 25.28 -9.47 20.85
N LEU A 64 26.29 -9.21 20.02
CA LEU A 64 26.50 -9.95 18.77
C LEU A 64 26.55 -11.46 19.04
N PRO A 65 26.08 -12.28 18.09
CA PRO A 65 26.14 -13.73 18.24
C PRO A 65 27.60 -14.19 18.28
N THR A 66 27.90 -15.13 19.15
CA THR A 66 29.24 -15.73 19.24
C THR A 66 29.51 -16.70 18.10
N LYS A 67 28.47 -17.14 17.38
CA LYS A 67 28.53 -18.09 16.29
C LYS A 67 27.55 -17.75 15.19
N TRP A 68 27.95 -17.87 13.94
CA TRP A 68 27.13 -17.87 12.76
C TRP A 68 26.86 -19.28 12.31
N ASP A 69 25.59 -19.66 12.16
CA ASP A 69 25.22 -21.02 11.76
C ASP A 69 25.40 -21.23 10.25
N GLU A 70 25.16 -20.16 9.47
CA GLU A 70 25.31 -20.15 8.03
C GLU A 70 25.85 -18.82 7.54
N THR A 71 26.39 -18.81 6.32
CA THR A 71 26.91 -17.61 5.66
C THR A 71 26.48 -17.57 4.21
N TYR A 72 25.95 -16.41 3.81
CA TYR A 72 25.61 -16.08 2.44
C TYR A 72 26.28 -14.77 2.04
N ASP A 73 26.41 -14.53 0.73
CA ASP A 73 26.87 -13.22 0.28
C ASP A 73 25.77 -12.19 0.51
N ILE A 74 24.54 -12.54 0.13
CA ILE A 74 23.37 -11.67 0.28
C ILE A 74 22.20 -12.47 0.88
N VAL A 75 21.55 -11.87 1.87
CA VAL A 75 20.25 -12.32 2.39
C VAL A 75 19.18 -11.33 1.99
N VAL A 76 18.08 -11.83 1.43
CA VAL A 76 16.88 -11.05 1.06
C VAL A 76 15.75 -11.43 1.99
N VAL A 77 15.10 -10.46 2.64
CA VAL A 77 13.99 -10.69 3.57
C VAL A 77 12.67 -10.31 2.90
N GLY A 78 11.87 -11.32 2.62
CA GLY A 78 10.59 -11.22 1.90
C GLY A 78 10.70 -11.75 0.46
N SER A 79 9.63 -12.42 0.01
CA SER A 79 9.53 -13.09 -1.28
C SER A 79 8.47 -12.49 -2.21
N GLY A 80 8.08 -11.22 -1.99
CA GLY A 80 7.26 -10.44 -2.93
C GLY A 80 8.04 -10.05 -4.18
N PHE A 81 7.45 -9.28 -5.10
CA PHE A 81 8.11 -8.84 -6.33
C PHE A 81 9.50 -8.25 -6.09
N ALA A 82 9.63 -7.37 -5.10
CA ALA A 82 10.89 -6.70 -4.79
C ALA A 82 11.97 -7.68 -4.35
N GLY A 83 11.64 -8.61 -3.46
CA GLY A 83 12.60 -9.59 -2.96
C GLY A 83 13.00 -10.62 -4.01
N LEU A 84 12.04 -11.09 -4.82
CA LEU A 84 12.33 -11.99 -5.93
C LEU A 84 13.22 -11.32 -6.99
N ALA A 85 12.93 -10.06 -7.34
CA ALA A 85 13.75 -9.29 -8.29
C ALA A 85 15.16 -9.02 -7.75
N ALA A 86 15.29 -8.64 -6.47
CA ALA A 86 16.58 -8.39 -5.83
C ALA A 86 17.43 -9.65 -5.78
N ALA A 87 16.83 -10.77 -5.39
CA ALA A 87 17.54 -12.04 -5.33
C ALA A 87 18.01 -12.52 -6.70
N ALA A 88 17.15 -12.39 -7.72
CA ALA A 88 17.47 -12.79 -9.09
C ALA A 88 18.65 -11.97 -9.67
N GLU A 89 18.63 -10.64 -9.52
CA GLU A 89 19.73 -9.78 -10.01
C GLU A 89 21.02 -9.99 -9.23
N ALA A 90 20.96 -10.15 -7.91
CA ALA A 90 22.14 -10.44 -7.09
C ALA A 90 22.75 -11.79 -7.46
N ALA A 91 21.94 -12.82 -7.67
CA ALA A 91 22.41 -14.15 -8.08
C ALA A 91 22.95 -14.14 -9.52
N LYS A 92 22.34 -13.39 -10.43
CA LYS A 92 22.83 -13.15 -11.80
C LYS A 92 24.23 -12.53 -11.79
N ALA A 93 24.54 -11.67 -10.81
CA ALA A 93 25.86 -11.11 -10.59
C ALA A 93 26.84 -12.06 -9.87
N GLY A 94 26.48 -13.33 -9.65
CA GLY A 94 27.34 -14.37 -9.07
C GLY A 94 27.31 -14.46 -7.53
N ALA A 95 26.46 -13.71 -6.84
CA ALA A 95 26.35 -13.81 -5.38
C ALA A 95 25.61 -15.07 -4.93
N LYS A 96 26.05 -15.68 -3.81
CA LYS A 96 25.29 -16.74 -3.11
C LYS A 96 24.13 -16.08 -2.33
N VAL A 97 22.88 -16.27 -2.80
CA VAL A 97 21.70 -15.57 -2.30
C VAL A 97 20.75 -16.50 -1.54
N LEU A 98 20.27 -16.05 -0.37
CA LEU A 98 19.21 -16.67 0.40
C LEU A 98 18.02 -15.72 0.54
N ILE A 99 16.82 -16.17 0.14
CA ILE A 99 15.55 -15.49 0.41
C ILE A 99 14.94 -16.11 1.67
N LEU A 100 14.56 -15.26 2.63
CA LEU A 100 13.86 -15.63 3.86
C LEU A 100 12.42 -15.11 3.79
N GLU A 101 11.46 -16.02 3.83
CA GLU A 101 10.02 -15.71 3.83
C GLU A 101 9.38 -16.29 5.10
N LYS A 102 8.70 -15.42 5.88
CA LYS A 102 8.07 -15.85 7.12
C LYS A 102 6.79 -16.66 6.93
N MET A 103 6.10 -16.43 5.80
CA MET A 103 4.87 -17.15 5.48
C MET A 103 5.18 -18.56 4.92
N PRO A 104 4.22 -19.50 5.02
CA PRO A 104 4.38 -20.84 4.44
C PRO A 104 4.32 -20.88 2.91
N VAL A 105 3.96 -19.73 2.29
CA VAL A 105 3.91 -19.54 0.84
C VAL A 105 4.69 -18.29 0.45
N TYR A 106 5.29 -18.29 -0.75
CA TYR A 106 6.00 -17.12 -1.27
C TYR A 106 5.03 -16.12 -1.93
N GLY A 107 5.54 -14.94 -2.22
CA GLY A 107 4.87 -13.93 -3.04
C GLY A 107 4.22 -12.78 -2.26
N GLY A 108 3.95 -12.94 -0.96
CA GLY A 108 3.40 -11.85 -0.13
C GLY A 108 2.11 -11.23 -0.70
N ASN A 109 1.98 -9.89 -0.62
CA ASN A 109 0.87 -9.16 -1.27
C ASN A 109 0.93 -9.22 -2.80
N SER A 110 2.11 -9.47 -3.36
CA SER A 110 2.33 -9.50 -4.81
C SER A 110 1.56 -10.63 -5.48
N ILE A 111 1.55 -11.84 -4.90
CA ILE A 111 0.91 -13.01 -5.51
C ILE A 111 -0.61 -12.91 -5.55
N ILE A 112 -1.22 -12.18 -4.61
CA ILE A 112 -2.68 -11.97 -4.52
C ILE A 112 -3.14 -10.70 -5.26
N SER A 113 -2.26 -10.00 -5.94
CA SER A 113 -2.58 -8.77 -6.67
C SER A 113 -3.14 -9.04 -8.07
N SER A 114 -3.68 -7.99 -8.71
CA SER A 114 -4.49 -8.12 -9.95
C SER A 114 -3.70 -8.18 -11.26
N GLY A 115 -2.38 -8.35 -11.22
CA GLY A 115 -1.57 -8.50 -12.43
C GLY A 115 -1.47 -7.24 -13.32
N SER A 116 -1.41 -6.05 -12.72
CA SER A 116 -1.48 -4.76 -13.41
C SER A 116 -0.16 -3.99 -13.28
N TYR A 117 0.73 -4.12 -14.26
CA TYR A 117 2.03 -3.45 -14.32
C TYR A 117 1.94 -2.15 -15.13
N VAL A 118 2.54 -1.06 -14.66
CA VAL A 118 2.57 0.19 -15.44
C VAL A 118 3.96 0.45 -16.02
N ALA A 119 3.98 0.73 -17.33
CA ALA A 119 5.15 1.18 -18.06
C ALA A 119 4.71 2.07 -19.23
N TRP A 120 5.48 3.13 -19.51
CA TRP A 120 5.18 4.06 -20.57
C TRP A 120 5.40 3.47 -21.98
N THR A 121 6.17 2.38 -22.09
CA THR A 121 6.39 1.58 -23.30
C THR A 121 6.68 0.12 -22.93
N ASP A 122 6.71 -0.76 -23.93
CA ASP A 122 7.00 -2.19 -23.83
C ASP A 122 7.64 -2.72 -25.13
N LYS A 123 8.23 -3.92 -25.08
CA LYS A 123 8.90 -4.55 -26.22
C LYS A 123 7.98 -4.89 -27.40
N TYR A 124 6.69 -4.93 -27.22
CA TYR A 124 5.71 -5.25 -28.24
C TYR A 124 5.18 -4.04 -28.98
N ASN A 125 5.53 -2.82 -28.53
CA ASN A 125 5.00 -1.54 -29.01
C ASN A 125 3.46 -1.52 -28.99
N LEU A 126 2.86 -2.00 -27.90
CA LEU A 126 1.41 -2.14 -27.79
C LEU A 126 0.68 -0.81 -27.97
N ARG A 127 1.23 0.27 -27.43
CA ARG A 127 0.64 1.61 -27.56
C ARG A 127 0.44 2.00 -29.02
N GLU A 128 1.48 1.86 -29.83
CA GLU A 128 1.45 2.19 -31.25
C GLU A 128 0.47 1.27 -32.02
N LYS A 129 0.56 -0.04 -31.79
CA LYS A 129 -0.33 -1.03 -32.41
C LYS A 129 -1.81 -0.81 -32.09
N LEU A 130 -2.12 -0.27 -30.92
CA LEU A 130 -3.49 0.00 -30.47
C LEU A 130 -3.97 1.43 -30.82
N GLY A 131 -3.14 2.25 -31.47
CA GLY A 131 -3.48 3.64 -31.80
C GLY A 131 -3.76 4.52 -30.57
N LEU A 132 -3.14 4.23 -29.44
CA LEU A 132 -3.32 4.96 -28.19
C LEU A 132 -2.36 6.14 -28.12
N GLY A 133 -2.75 7.33 -28.22
CA GLY A 133 -1.94 8.57 -28.17
C GLY A 133 -0.55 8.47 -27.50
N ASN A 134 0.19 9.53 -27.42
CA ASN A 134 1.56 9.53 -26.90
C ASN A 134 1.61 9.29 -25.38
N ASP A 135 2.68 8.62 -24.95
CA ASP A 135 3.11 8.51 -23.56
C ASP A 135 4.62 8.69 -23.50
N SER A 136 5.13 9.13 -22.37
CA SER A 136 6.56 9.33 -22.16
C SER A 136 6.96 9.12 -20.70
N PRO A 137 8.25 8.92 -20.43
CA PRO A 137 8.71 8.87 -19.05
C PRO A 137 8.37 10.16 -18.27
N GLU A 138 8.46 11.35 -18.90
CA GLU A 138 8.15 12.63 -18.27
C GLU A 138 6.68 12.71 -17.85
N LEU A 139 5.77 12.28 -18.73
CA LEU A 139 4.34 12.24 -18.43
C LEU A 139 4.01 11.25 -17.30
N HIS A 140 4.68 10.09 -17.27
CA HIS A 140 4.48 9.12 -16.19
C HIS A 140 5.09 9.60 -14.87
N ILE A 141 6.25 10.31 -14.90
CA ILE A 141 6.85 10.96 -13.73
C ILE A 141 5.89 12.01 -13.16
N GLU A 142 5.38 12.91 -14.01
CA GLU A 142 4.44 13.95 -13.58
C GLU A 142 3.15 13.37 -12.99
N ASP A 143 2.54 12.38 -13.64
CA ASP A 143 1.38 11.68 -13.10
C ASP A 143 1.66 11.08 -11.71
N THR A 144 2.84 10.47 -11.53
CA THR A 144 3.22 9.83 -10.27
C THR A 144 3.43 10.86 -9.17
N LEU A 145 4.18 11.93 -9.45
CA LEU A 145 4.42 13.02 -8.48
C LEU A 145 3.11 13.70 -8.09
N LYS A 146 2.30 14.09 -9.07
CA LYS A 146 0.99 14.70 -8.86
C LYS A 146 0.04 13.77 -8.09
N GLY A 147 0.00 12.49 -8.47
CA GLY A 147 -0.81 11.47 -7.81
C GLY A 147 -0.43 11.24 -6.35
N GLY A 148 0.83 11.48 -5.99
CA GLY A 148 1.38 11.45 -4.63
C GLY A 148 1.44 12.83 -3.96
N ASP A 149 0.69 13.82 -4.45
CA ASP A 149 0.63 15.20 -3.94
C ASP A 149 2.03 15.85 -3.83
N TYR A 150 2.95 15.49 -4.74
CA TYR A 150 4.35 15.93 -4.82
C TYR A 150 5.20 15.63 -3.56
N TYR A 151 4.79 14.66 -2.74
CA TYR A 151 5.61 14.16 -1.62
C TYR A 151 6.61 13.07 -2.05
N GLY A 152 6.51 12.54 -3.27
CA GLY A 152 7.50 11.61 -3.82
C GLY A 152 8.85 12.30 -4.08
N ASP A 153 9.96 11.60 -3.83
CA ASP A 153 11.28 12.06 -4.24
C ASP A 153 11.40 11.97 -5.78
N PRO A 154 11.59 13.09 -6.50
CA PRO A 154 11.65 13.09 -7.96
C PRO A 154 12.71 12.15 -8.54
N LYS A 155 13.85 11.97 -7.87
CA LYS A 155 14.93 11.07 -8.33
C LYS A 155 14.53 9.60 -8.21
N LEU A 156 13.85 9.23 -7.12
CA LEU A 156 13.36 7.87 -6.94
C LEU A 156 12.20 7.57 -7.92
N VAL A 157 11.30 8.54 -8.14
CA VAL A 157 10.23 8.41 -9.13
C VAL A 157 10.80 8.26 -10.54
N GLU A 158 11.81 9.06 -10.90
CA GLU A 158 12.49 8.97 -12.19
C GLU A 158 13.11 7.59 -12.43
N ILE A 159 13.82 7.04 -11.44
CA ILE A 159 14.41 5.69 -11.51
C ILE A 159 13.33 4.64 -11.74
N MET A 160 12.25 4.70 -10.96
CA MET A 160 11.12 3.77 -11.11
C MET A 160 10.54 3.83 -12.52
N VAL A 161 10.23 5.02 -13.00
CA VAL A 161 9.55 5.22 -14.28
C VAL A 161 10.43 4.84 -15.47
N LYS A 162 11.68 5.30 -15.47
CA LYS A 162 12.63 5.00 -16.56
C LYS A 162 13.01 3.51 -16.59
N GLY A 163 13.09 2.86 -15.42
CA GLY A 163 13.39 1.44 -15.32
C GLY A 163 12.20 0.51 -15.55
N ALA A 164 10.96 1.02 -15.56
CA ALA A 164 9.75 0.20 -15.66
C ALA A 164 9.69 -0.64 -16.95
N PRO A 165 9.96 -0.11 -18.16
CA PRO A 165 9.95 -0.93 -19.39
C PRO A 165 10.98 -2.05 -19.35
N ASP A 166 12.21 -1.77 -18.93
CA ASP A 166 13.28 -2.77 -18.88
C ASP A 166 12.95 -3.90 -17.89
N ALA A 167 12.39 -3.57 -16.72
CA ALA A 167 11.98 -4.57 -15.75
C ALA A 167 10.82 -5.43 -16.26
N LEU A 168 9.86 -4.84 -16.99
CA LEU A 168 8.78 -5.59 -17.65
C LEU A 168 9.33 -6.54 -18.71
N ASN A 169 10.16 -6.02 -19.62
CA ASN A 169 10.76 -6.78 -20.71
C ASN A 169 11.64 -7.92 -20.19
N TRP A 170 12.41 -7.66 -19.14
CA TRP A 170 13.21 -8.70 -18.46
C TRP A 170 12.36 -9.86 -17.92
N MET A 171 11.21 -9.58 -17.30
CA MET A 171 10.29 -10.62 -16.83
C MET A 171 9.66 -11.41 -17.99
N ILE A 172 9.40 -10.73 -19.13
CA ILE A 172 8.91 -11.38 -20.35
C ILE A 172 9.99 -12.30 -20.94
N ASP A 173 11.21 -11.78 -21.13
CA ASP A 173 12.28 -12.45 -21.86
C ASP A 173 12.92 -13.59 -21.06
N GLU A 174 13.27 -13.35 -19.80
CA GLU A 174 13.95 -14.34 -18.97
C GLU A 174 12.99 -15.16 -18.10
N GLY A 175 11.86 -14.55 -17.67
CA GLY A 175 10.88 -15.19 -16.78
C GLY A 175 9.75 -15.90 -17.51
N GLY A 176 9.57 -15.62 -18.80
CA GLY A 176 8.48 -16.17 -19.59
C GLY A 176 7.10 -15.58 -19.23
N LEU A 177 7.07 -14.36 -18.67
CA LEU A 177 5.83 -13.65 -18.37
C LEU A 177 5.06 -13.41 -19.67
N LYS A 178 3.77 -13.77 -19.66
CA LYS A 178 2.85 -13.45 -20.76
C LYS A 178 1.94 -12.31 -20.36
N ILE A 179 1.81 -11.32 -21.25
CA ILE A 179 0.92 -10.17 -21.10
C ILE A 179 -0.13 -10.14 -22.20
N ARG A 180 -1.30 -9.61 -21.89
CA ARG A 180 -2.36 -9.38 -22.86
C ARG A 180 -1.93 -8.33 -23.87
N GLN A 181 -2.38 -8.48 -25.11
CA GLN A 181 -2.12 -7.52 -26.19
C GLN A 181 -3.09 -6.31 -26.10
N VAL A 182 -3.26 -5.77 -24.90
CA VAL A 182 -4.10 -4.61 -24.59
C VAL A 182 -3.42 -3.73 -23.54
N LEU A 183 -3.70 -2.43 -23.58
CA LEU A 183 -3.34 -1.50 -22.51
C LEU A 183 -4.60 -0.97 -21.85
N SER A 184 -4.58 -0.88 -20.52
CA SER A 184 -5.68 -0.34 -19.73
C SER A 184 -5.32 1.03 -19.14
N GLY A 185 -6.34 1.84 -18.88
CA GLY A 185 -6.22 3.05 -18.07
C GLY A 185 -6.18 2.70 -16.58
N GLY A 186 -5.47 3.50 -15.81
CA GLY A 186 -5.47 3.41 -14.34
C GLY A 186 -5.93 4.71 -13.71
N GLY A 187 -6.58 4.66 -12.54
CA GLY A 187 -6.98 5.87 -11.83
C GLY A 187 -5.78 6.76 -11.52
N GLY A 188 -5.86 8.03 -11.93
CA GLY A 188 -4.83 9.04 -11.75
C GLY A 188 -3.76 9.10 -12.85
N HIS A 189 -3.73 8.15 -13.78
CA HIS A 189 -2.85 8.21 -14.94
C HIS A 189 -3.49 9.00 -16.10
N SER A 190 -2.71 9.85 -16.75
CA SER A 190 -3.13 10.61 -17.94
C SER A 190 -3.14 9.78 -19.22
N ALA A 191 -2.39 8.66 -19.26
CA ALA A 191 -2.27 7.76 -20.39
C ALA A 191 -2.65 6.31 -20.05
N PHE A 192 -3.03 5.54 -21.08
CA PHE A 192 -3.24 4.10 -20.97
C PHE A 192 -1.88 3.40 -20.94
N ARG A 193 -1.39 2.98 -19.77
CA ARG A 193 -0.05 2.37 -19.61
C ARG A 193 -0.05 1.12 -18.74
N VAL A 194 -1.23 0.61 -18.41
CA VAL A 194 -1.36 -0.59 -17.57
C VAL A 194 -1.31 -1.83 -18.44
N HIS A 195 -0.23 -2.61 -18.30
CA HIS A 195 -0.05 -3.92 -18.87
C HIS A 195 -0.63 -4.98 -17.92
N ILE A 196 -1.38 -5.91 -18.45
CA ILE A 196 -2.09 -6.92 -17.67
C ILE A 196 -1.51 -8.29 -18.01
N SER A 197 -1.15 -9.11 -17.02
CA SER A 197 -0.79 -10.51 -17.25
C SER A 197 -1.93 -11.27 -17.93
N GLU A 198 -1.61 -12.30 -18.68
CA GLU A 198 -2.59 -13.08 -19.45
C GLU A 198 -3.74 -13.61 -18.58
N ASP A 199 -3.41 -14.06 -17.37
CA ASP A 199 -4.33 -14.58 -16.36
C ASP A 199 -4.92 -13.50 -15.40
N SER A 200 -4.56 -12.22 -15.59
CA SER A 200 -4.96 -11.11 -14.70
C SER A 200 -4.56 -11.32 -13.24
N SER A 201 -3.41 -11.94 -12.97
CA SER A 201 -2.93 -12.21 -11.62
C SER A 201 -1.50 -11.71 -11.39
N GLY A 202 -1.22 -11.32 -10.14
CA GLY A 202 0.15 -11.06 -9.68
C GLY A 202 0.97 -12.34 -9.56
N ALA A 203 0.32 -13.51 -9.49
CA ALA A 203 0.98 -14.79 -9.44
C ALA A 203 1.86 -15.04 -10.67
N ALA A 204 1.40 -14.63 -11.87
CA ALA A 204 2.20 -14.73 -13.11
C ALA A 204 3.53 -13.97 -13.01
N PHE A 205 3.52 -12.76 -12.45
CA PHE A 205 4.74 -11.96 -12.21
C PHE A 205 5.66 -12.60 -11.16
N CYS A 206 5.08 -13.11 -10.06
CA CYS A 206 5.85 -13.83 -9.04
C CYS A 206 6.54 -15.07 -9.63
N GLU A 207 5.82 -15.85 -10.43
CA GLU A 207 6.35 -17.05 -11.06
C GLU A 207 7.46 -16.72 -12.06
N ALA A 208 7.29 -15.67 -12.87
CA ALA A 208 8.33 -15.21 -13.78
C ALA A 208 9.61 -14.81 -13.04
N LEU A 209 9.50 -14.00 -11.98
CA LEU A 209 10.65 -13.59 -11.17
C LEU A 209 11.29 -14.77 -10.44
N LYS A 210 10.50 -15.72 -9.93
CA LYS A 210 10.99 -16.95 -9.30
C LYS A 210 11.78 -17.81 -10.29
N LYS A 211 11.28 -18.00 -11.52
CA LYS A 211 12.00 -18.73 -12.58
C LYS A 211 13.34 -18.08 -12.91
N ILE A 212 13.41 -16.75 -12.97
CA ILE A 212 14.69 -16.06 -13.17
C ILE A 212 15.64 -16.36 -12.00
N GLY A 213 15.15 -16.27 -10.76
CA GLY A 213 15.95 -16.59 -9.57
C GLY A 213 16.46 -18.04 -9.57
N GLU A 214 15.62 -19.00 -9.95
CA GLU A 214 15.98 -20.42 -10.07
C GLU A 214 17.06 -20.66 -11.13
N LYS A 215 16.96 -19.98 -12.28
CA LYS A 215 17.97 -20.00 -13.34
C LYS A 215 19.36 -19.61 -12.81
N TYR A 216 19.42 -18.65 -11.88
CA TYR A 216 20.65 -18.18 -11.24
C TYR A 216 20.90 -18.80 -9.85
N LYS A 217 20.19 -19.88 -9.49
CA LYS A 217 20.42 -20.70 -8.29
C LYS A 217 20.17 -19.96 -6.97
N THR A 218 19.16 -19.09 -6.90
CA THR A 218 18.71 -18.52 -5.63
C THR A 218 18.15 -19.62 -4.72
N THR A 219 18.40 -19.51 -3.41
CA THR A 219 17.80 -20.39 -2.40
C THR A 219 16.68 -19.66 -1.68
N MET A 220 15.53 -20.30 -1.46
CA MET A 220 14.40 -19.73 -0.71
C MET A 220 14.03 -20.63 0.47
N ARG A 221 13.77 -20.01 1.63
CA ARG A 221 13.24 -20.68 2.83
C ARG A 221 11.92 -20.06 3.24
N LEU A 222 10.89 -20.88 3.22
CA LEU A 222 9.55 -20.53 3.71
C LEU A 222 9.42 -20.87 5.19
N GLY A 223 8.51 -20.18 5.90
CA GLY A 223 8.32 -20.33 7.33
C GLY A 223 9.53 -19.87 8.16
N ALA A 224 10.41 -19.03 7.58
CA ALA A 224 11.63 -18.52 8.18
C ALA A 224 11.49 -17.03 8.50
N LYS A 225 11.16 -16.73 9.75
CA LYS A 225 10.92 -15.36 10.24
C LYS A 225 12.24 -14.73 10.71
N VAL A 226 12.64 -13.61 10.12
CA VAL A 226 13.70 -12.76 10.68
C VAL A 226 13.18 -12.10 11.94
N THR A 227 13.92 -12.22 13.03
CA THR A 227 13.57 -11.69 14.35
C THR A 227 14.52 -10.62 14.87
N TRP A 228 15.66 -10.43 14.20
CA TRP A 228 16.61 -9.37 14.49
C TRP A 228 17.57 -9.12 13.31
N ILE A 229 18.13 -7.90 13.26
CA ILE A 229 19.23 -7.51 12.37
C ILE A 229 20.47 -7.26 13.23
N TRP A 230 21.56 -7.96 12.92
CA TRP A 230 22.84 -7.78 13.58
C TRP A 230 23.68 -6.73 12.85
N ARG A 231 24.01 -5.64 13.54
CA ARG A 231 24.90 -4.58 13.09
C ARG A 231 26.12 -4.51 14.01
N ALA A 232 27.31 -4.24 13.48
CA ALA A 232 28.55 -4.24 14.25
C ALA A 232 28.51 -3.22 15.38
N ASP A 233 28.17 -1.98 15.03
CA ASP A 233 28.01 -0.83 15.92
C ASP A 233 27.17 0.24 15.19
N GLN A 234 27.08 1.44 15.76
CA GLN A 234 26.26 2.52 15.21
C GLN A 234 26.73 3.05 13.83
N GLU A 235 28.02 2.93 13.51
CA GLU A 235 28.58 3.33 12.19
C GLU A 235 28.96 2.13 11.33
N GLY A 236 29.04 0.94 11.94
CA GLY A 236 29.48 -0.29 11.29
C GLY A 236 28.48 -0.91 10.33
N PRO A 237 28.90 -1.96 9.63
CA PRO A 237 28.07 -2.66 8.67
C PRO A 237 27.06 -3.59 9.33
N VAL A 238 26.01 -3.93 8.58
CA VAL A 238 25.16 -5.07 8.90
C VAL A 238 25.97 -6.36 8.72
N LEU A 239 25.93 -7.22 9.72
CA LEU A 239 26.68 -8.48 9.78
C LEU A 239 25.81 -9.70 9.47
N GLY A 240 24.48 -9.62 9.67
CA GLY A 240 23.58 -10.73 9.45
C GLY A 240 22.23 -10.55 10.12
N VAL A 241 21.51 -11.66 10.24
CA VAL A 241 20.16 -11.71 10.81
C VAL A 241 20.00 -12.89 11.77
N GLU A 242 19.14 -12.69 12.80
CA GLU A 242 18.57 -13.81 13.57
C GLU A 242 17.31 -14.28 12.85
N VAL A 243 17.18 -15.58 12.67
CA VAL A 243 16.05 -16.21 11.97
C VAL A 243 15.43 -17.27 12.87
N GLU A 244 14.11 -17.26 12.97
CA GLU A 244 13.32 -18.27 13.66
C GLU A 244 12.58 -19.14 12.64
N LYS A 245 12.72 -20.46 12.77
CA LYS A 245 11.96 -21.45 12.01
C LYS A 245 11.42 -22.53 12.94
N GLY A 246 10.12 -22.50 13.18
CA GLY A 246 9.51 -23.31 14.24
C GLY A 246 10.04 -22.89 15.61
N LYS A 247 10.64 -23.81 16.35
CA LYS A 247 11.27 -23.57 17.68
C LYS A 247 12.79 -23.28 17.60
N LYS A 248 13.39 -23.33 16.40
CA LYS A 248 14.83 -23.15 16.25
C LYS A 248 15.16 -21.71 15.85
N LYS A 249 16.14 -21.14 16.53
CA LYS A 249 16.77 -19.87 16.17
C LYS A 249 18.15 -20.11 15.57
N GLN A 250 18.48 -19.35 14.53
CA GLN A 250 19.75 -19.42 13.81
C GLN A 250 20.25 -18.02 13.51
N ASN A 251 21.56 -17.83 13.53
CA ASN A 251 22.21 -16.60 13.09
C ASN A 251 22.84 -16.83 11.71
N ILE A 252 22.41 -16.04 10.73
CA ILE A 252 22.89 -16.13 9.34
C ILE A 252 23.71 -14.88 9.03
N ALA A 253 25.00 -15.09 8.72
CA ALA A 253 25.90 -14.00 8.34
C ALA A 253 25.68 -13.55 6.90
N VAL A 254 25.89 -12.25 6.65
CA VAL A 254 25.94 -11.66 5.31
C VAL A 254 27.34 -11.10 5.05
N LYS A 255 27.91 -11.39 3.89
CA LYS A 255 29.23 -10.87 3.48
C LYS A 255 29.11 -9.53 2.76
N LYS A 256 28.09 -9.39 1.90
CA LYS A 256 27.91 -8.24 1.00
C LYS A 256 26.68 -7.41 1.35
N GLY A 257 25.55 -8.03 1.74
CA GLY A 257 24.38 -7.22 2.06
C GLY A 257 23.17 -7.99 2.56
N LEU A 258 22.37 -7.25 3.31
CA LEU A 258 21.01 -7.57 3.69
C LEU A 258 20.05 -6.68 2.88
N VAL A 259 19.14 -7.29 2.12
CA VAL A 259 18.10 -6.59 1.38
C VAL A 259 16.75 -6.78 2.09
N ILE A 260 16.17 -5.72 2.59
CA ILE A 260 14.83 -5.73 3.20
C ILE A 260 13.80 -5.51 2.09
N ALA A 261 12.95 -6.51 1.84
CA ALA A 261 11.88 -6.50 0.84
C ALA A 261 10.56 -7.05 1.44
N SER A 262 10.35 -6.79 2.73
CA SER A 262 9.34 -7.43 3.59
C SER A 262 7.93 -6.89 3.42
N GLY A 263 7.70 -5.90 2.54
CA GLY A 263 6.42 -5.21 2.38
C GLY A 263 6.13 -4.22 3.51
N GLY A 264 4.89 -3.70 3.53
CA GLY A 264 4.46 -2.69 4.49
C GLY A 264 3.94 -3.25 5.82
N PHE A 265 3.23 -2.38 6.54
CA PHE A 265 2.66 -2.68 7.87
C PHE A 265 1.13 -2.64 7.91
N GLY A 266 0.48 -2.87 6.76
CA GLY A 266 -0.98 -2.73 6.64
C GLY A 266 -1.82 -3.67 7.54
N ARG A 267 -1.23 -4.72 8.10
CA ARG A 267 -1.88 -5.62 9.09
C ARG A 267 -1.54 -5.29 10.55
N ASP A 268 -0.58 -4.42 10.82
CA ASP A 268 -0.27 -4.02 12.19
C ASP A 268 -1.13 -2.83 12.62
N ILE A 269 -2.19 -3.10 13.37
CA ILE A 269 -3.13 -2.09 13.88
C ILE A 269 -2.40 -1.05 14.73
N LYS A 270 -1.49 -1.49 15.61
CA LYS A 270 -0.75 -0.58 16.51
C LYS A 270 0.15 0.36 15.71
N MET A 271 0.86 -0.16 14.71
CA MET A 271 1.74 0.65 13.87
C MET A 271 0.94 1.62 13.00
N ARG A 272 -0.17 1.17 12.41
CA ARG A 272 -1.08 2.05 11.66
C ARG A 272 -1.55 3.23 12.49
N GLN A 273 -2.07 2.96 13.70
CA GLN A 273 -2.59 3.99 14.60
C GLN A 273 -1.50 4.93 15.13
N ALA A 274 -0.30 4.40 15.40
CA ALA A 274 0.82 5.21 15.88
C ALA A 274 1.23 6.26 14.84
N TYR A 275 1.20 5.92 13.56
CA TYR A 275 1.61 6.84 12.48
C TYR A 275 0.44 7.58 11.83
N ASN A 276 -0.75 6.99 11.81
CA ASN A 276 -1.96 7.62 11.26
C ASN A 276 -3.20 7.26 12.11
N PRO A 277 -3.52 8.05 13.13
CA PRO A 277 -4.67 7.81 14.01
C PRO A 277 -6.02 7.78 13.30
N SER A 278 -6.15 8.39 12.10
CA SER A 278 -7.39 8.34 11.32
C SER A 278 -7.68 6.97 10.70
N VAL A 279 -6.66 6.09 10.63
CA VAL A 279 -6.82 4.71 10.19
C VAL A 279 -7.19 3.85 11.41
N VAL A 280 -8.45 3.93 11.79
CA VAL A 280 -8.99 3.26 12.99
C VAL A 280 -8.89 1.72 12.92
N PRO A 281 -8.95 1.00 14.07
CA PRO A 281 -8.82 -0.47 14.11
C PRO A 281 -9.85 -1.21 13.25
N GLU A 282 -11.04 -0.64 13.10
CA GLU A 282 -12.19 -1.22 12.40
C GLU A 282 -11.97 -1.31 10.87
N TYR A 283 -10.99 -0.58 10.32
CA TYR A 283 -10.62 -0.77 8.93
C TYR A 283 -9.85 -2.07 8.76
N ASN A 284 -10.47 -3.01 8.09
CA ASN A 284 -9.83 -4.25 7.64
C ASN A 284 -8.67 -3.96 6.68
N SER A 285 -8.03 -4.98 6.18
CA SER A 285 -6.90 -4.82 5.27
C SER A 285 -7.00 -5.79 4.09
N THR A 286 -6.71 -5.29 2.90
CA THR A 286 -6.55 -6.11 1.69
C THR A 286 -5.26 -6.93 1.69
N ASN A 287 -4.35 -6.65 2.65
CA ASN A 287 -3.03 -7.28 2.70
C ASN A 287 -3.10 -8.70 3.24
N GLN A 288 -2.16 -9.53 2.82
CA GLN A 288 -1.93 -10.85 3.41
C GLN A 288 -1.46 -10.74 4.87
N PRO A 289 -1.63 -11.80 5.71
CA PRO A 289 -1.38 -11.70 7.17
C PRO A 289 0.04 -11.30 7.56
N GLY A 290 1.04 -11.57 6.72
CA GLY A 290 2.44 -11.26 7.00
C GLY A 290 2.85 -9.79 6.83
N ALA A 291 1.97 -8.88 6.41
CA ALA A 291 2.28 -7.46 6.22
C ALA A 291 2.24 -6.69 7.57
N THR A 292 3.18 -6.94 8.45
CA THR A 292 3.17 -6.55 9.87
C THR A 292 4.32 -5.62 10.28
N GLY A 293 5.17 -5.16 9.33
CA GLY A 293 6.15 -4.08 9.53
C GLY A 293 7.31 -4.36 10.49
N GLU A 294 7.54 -5.62 10.92
CA GLU A 294 8.61 -5.93 11.88
C GLU A 294 9.99 -5.48 11.38
N MET A 295 10.27 -5.65 10.08
CA MET A 295 11.56 -5.28 9.53
C MET A 295 11.82 -3.78 9.56
N ILE A 296 10.77 -2.94 9.45
CA ILE A 296 10.89 -1.48 9.65
C ILE A 296 11.35 -1.22 11.09
N ARG A 297 10.70 -1.83 12.09
CA ARG A 297 11.08 -1.66 13.51
C ARG A 297 12.49 -2.17 13.79
N TYR A 298 12.89 -3.32 13.22
CA TYR A 298 14.26 -3.84 13.43
C TYR A 298 15.30 -2.95 12.77
N ALA A 299 15.00 -2.39 11.59
CA ALA A 299 15.89 -1.43 10.95
C ALA A 299 15.99 -0.12 11.75
N GLN A 300 14.87 0.41 12.26
CA GLN A 300 14.88 1.58 13.15
C GLN A 300 15.71 1.31 14.41
N ALA A 301 15.59 0.10 15.00
CA ALA A 301 16.35 -0.26 16.20
C ALA A 301 17.88 -0.31 15.98
N ILE A 302 18.34 -0.39 14.75
CA ILE A 302 19.76 -0.33 14.37
C ILE A 302 20.14 1.02 13.71
N GLY A 303 19.28 2.04 13.84
CA GLY A 303 19.57 3.43 13.42
C GLY A 303 19.05 3.82 12.04
N ALA A 304 18.27 2.99 11.35
CA ALA A 304 17.68 3.36 10.05
C ALA A 304 16.63 4.47 10.21
N ASP A 305 16.65 5.43 9.30
CA ASP A 305 15.63 6.47 9.19
C ASP A 305 14.42 5.99 8.39
N THR A 306 13.29 6.63 8.65
CA THR A 306 12.01 6.35 8.01
C THR A 306 11.32 7.61 7.53
N ILE A 307 10.61 7.52 6.42
CA ILE A 307 9.91 8.65 5.82
C ILE A 307 8.46 8.30 5.54
N GLN A 308 7.56 9.27 5.72
CA GLN A 308 6.16 9.22 5.26
C GLN A 308 5.32 8.05 5.83
N LEU A 309 5.65 7.53 7.02
CA LEU A 309 4.93 6.41 7.64
C LEU A 309 3.45 6.72 7.95
N ASN A 310 3.08 8.00 7.99
CA ASN A 310 1.70 8.47 8.11
C ASN A 310 0.86 8.28 6.85
N PHE A 311 1.48 8.06 5.69
CA PHE A 311 0.77 7.89 4.43
C PHE A 311 0.37 6.42 4.23
N VAL A 312 -0.81 6.09 4.74
CA VAL A 312 -1.44 4.78 4.60
C VAL A 312 -2.61 4.90 3.65
N GLN A 313 -2.49 4.30 2.46
CA GLN A 313 -3.54 4.32 1.45
C GLN A 313 -4.68 3.37 1.83
N LEU A 314 -5.90 3.89 1.86
CA LEU A 314 -7.12 3.12 1.96
C LEU A 314 -7.65 2.78 0.55
N TYR A 315 -8.06 1.53 0.36
CA TYR A 315 -8.75 1.07 -0.82
C TYR A 315 -10.26 1.14 -0.57
N PRO A 316 -11.02 1.93 -1.33
CA PRO A 316 -12.43 2.20 -1.01
C PRO A 316 -13.37 1.02 -1.32
N PHE A 317 -12.88 -0.01 -2.00
CA PHE A 317 -13.68 -1.11 -2.52
C PHE A 317 -13.29 -2.47 -1.91
N GLY A 318 -12.76 -2.51 -0.69
CA GLY A 318 -12.63 -3.76 0.05
C GLY A 318 -14.02 -4.36 0.31
N GLU A 319 -14.13 -5.68 0.30
CA GLU A 319 -15.36 -6.33 0.77
C GLU A 319 -15.66 -5.83 2.20
N ALA A 320 -16.90 -5.43 2.45
CA ALA A 320 -17.20 -4.59 3.61
C ALA A 320 -16.92 -5.26 4.96
N GLU A 321 -17.09 -6.57 5.08
CA GLU A 321 -16.91 -7.27 6.36
C GLU A 321 -15.49 -7.80 6.56
N THR A 322 -14.82 -8.23 5.50
CA THR A 322 -13.50 -8.87 5.57
C THR A 322 -12.35 -7.98 5.12
N GLY A 323 -12.65 -6.94 4.32
CA GLY A 323 -11.66 -6.10 3.65
C GLY A 323 -10.96 -6.79 2.47
N LEU A 324 -11.39 -7.99 2.09
CA LEU A 324 -10.75 -8.73 1.01
C LEU A 324 -10.91 -8.03 -0.34
N LEU A 325 -9.90 -8.19 -1.17
CA LEU A 325 -9.92 -7.82 -2.59
C LEU A 325 -9.83 -9.10 -3.40
N ASP A 326 -10.98 -9.71 -3.66
CA ASP A 326 -11.10 -10.89 -4.50
C ASP A 326 -11.36 -10.52 -5.98
N PRO A 327 -11.40 -11.47 -6.90
CA PRO A 327 -11.67 -11.20 -8.32
C PRO A 327 -13.00 -10.48 -8.57
N TYR A 328 -14.05 -10.75 -7.78
CA TYR A 328 -15.34 -10.07 -7.91
C TYR A 328 -15.23 -8.59 -7.50
N GLN A 329 -14.50 -8.31 -6.44
CA GLN A 329 -14.29 -6.94 -5.96
C GLN A 329 -13.51 -6.08 -6.96
N ALA A 330 -12.77 -6.68 -7.88
CA ALA A 330 -12.09 -5.97 -8.95
C ALA A 330 -13.06 -5.23 -9.90
N TYR A 331 -14.30 -5.71 -10.04
CA TYR A 331 -15.32 -5.03 -10.86
C TYR A 331 -15.73 -3.66 -10.30
N ALA A 332 -15.59 -3.43 -9.00
CA ALA A 332 -15.83 -2.13 -8.37
C ALA A 332 -14.96 -1.00 -8.96
N THR A 333 -13.83 -1.32 -9.58
CA THR A 333 -12.94 -0.33 -10.20
C THR A 333 -13.25 -0.06 -11.68
N ARG A 334 -14.23 -0.77 -12.26
CA ARG A 334 -14.59 -0.65 -13.68
C ARG A 334 -15.54 0.53 -13.97
N VAL A 335 -15.40 1.60 -13.20
CA VAL A 335 -16.28 2.78 -13.22
C VAL A 335 -16.27 3.57 -14.53
N GLY A 336 -15.23 3.41 -15.34
CA GLY A 336 -15.16 3.96 -16.70
C GLY A 336 -16.18 3.37 -17.68
N PHE A 337 -16.91 2.30 -17.28
CA PHE A 337 -17.94 1.65 -18.08
C PHE A 337 -19.36 1.90 -17.55
N GLY A 338 -19.53 2.71 -16.50
CA GLY A 338 -20.82 3.21 -16.07
C GLY A 338 -21.34 2.78 -14.69
N PRO A 339 -20.71 1.87 -13.92
CA PRO A 339 -21.11 1.61 -12.53
C PRO A 339 -21.13 2.88 -11.67
N ILE A 340 -22.00 2.88 -10.65
CA ILE A 340 -22.13 3.98 -9.68
C ILE A 340 -21.86 3.51 -8.25
N TYR A 341 -21.46 4.46 -7.39
CA TYR A 341 -21.27 4.23 -5.96
C TYR A 341 -22.42 4.83 -5.17
N VAL A 342 -23.10 4.00 -4.39
CA VAL A 342 -24.31 4.36 -3.66
C VAL A 342 -24.14 4.03 -2.17
N ASN A 343 -24.64 4.91 -1.31
CA ASN A 343 -24.66 4.71 0.14
C ASN A 343 -25.96 4.01 0.60
N LYS A 344 -26.11 3.76 1.90
CA LYS A 344 -27.31 3.15 2.51
C LYS A 344 -28.58 3.99 2.36
N LEU A 345 -28.48 5.25 1.96
CA LEU A 345 -29.63 6.13 1.71
C LEU A 345 -30.04 6.11 0.23
N GLY A 346 -29.46 5.23 -0.59
CA GLY A 346 -29.76 5.16 -2.02
C GLY A 346 -29.18 6.30 -2.84
N LYS A 347 -28.26 7.10 -2.30
CA LYS A 347 -27.67 8.28 -2.98
C LYS A 347 -26.23 8.05 -3.37
N ARG A 348 -25.81 8.58 -4.52
CA ARG A 348 -24.38 8.72 -4.88
C ARG A 348 -23.71 9.63 -3.86
N TYR A 349 -22.40 9.50 -3.68
CA TYR A 349 -21.67 10.24 -2.65
C TYR A 349 -20.33 10.81 -3.12
N VAL A 350 -19.89 10.48 -4.32
CA VAL A 350 -18.62 10.93 -4.90
C VAL A 350 -18.63 10.67 -6.40
N SER A 351 -17.79 11.37 -7.17
CA SER A 351 -17.47 10.97 -8.54
C SER A 351 -16.73 9.63 -8.51
N GLU A 352 -17.22 8.64 -9.23
CA GLU A 352 -16.63 7.31 -9.26
C GLU A 352 -15.26 7.27 -9.95
N LEU A 353 -14.90 8.31 -10.70
CA LEU A 353 -13.61 8.45 -11.37
C LEU A 353 -12.54 9.12 -10.50
N GLU A 354 -12.89 9.51 -9.29
CA GLU A 354 -11.95 10.12 -8.36
C GLU A 354 -10.85 9.17 -7.88
N ARG A 355 -9.79 9.74 -7.32
CA ARG A 355 -8.71 9.00 -6.66
C ARG A 355 -9.27 8.12 -5.54
N ARG A 356 -8.64 6.99 -5.31
CA ARG A 356 -9.06 6.02 -4.28
C ARG A 356 -9.15 6.61 -2.89
N ASP A 357 -8.22 7.48 -2.53
CA ASP A 357 -8.19 8.17 -1.24
C ASP A 357 -9.34 9.17 -1.08
N VAL A 358 -9.76 9.84 -2.16
CA VAL A 358 -10.94 10.72 -2.17
C VAL A 358 -12.21 9.91 -1.94
N CYS A 359 -12.39 8.80 -2.67
CA CYS A 359 -13.53 7.89 -2.48
C CYS A 359 -13.57 7.34 -1.04
N ALA A 360 -12.42 6.87 -0.52
CA ALA A 360 -12.33 6.34 0.84
C ALA A 360 -12.66 7.40 1.90
N ARG A 361 -12.12 8.62 1.77
CA ARG A 361 -12.45 9.73 2.68
C ARG A 361 -13.93 10.10 2.64
N ALA A 362 -14.58 10.07 1.47
CA ALA A 362 -16.01 10.29 1.36
C ALA A 362 -16.81 9.23 2.14
N GLN A 363 -16.45 7.95 2.02
CA GLN A 363 -17.05 6.85 2.79
C GLN A 363 -16.84 7.03 4.30
N MET A 364 -15.60 7.34 4.72
CA MET A 364 -15.27 7.58 6.12
C MET A 364 -16.08 8.72 6.73
N LYS A 365 -16.16 9.85 5.99
CA LYS A 365 -16.92 11.04 6.45
C LYS A 365 -18.40 10.75 6.62
N MET A 366 -19.00 9.92 5.75
CA MET A 366 -20.41 9.52 5.88
C MET A 366 -20.66 8.59 7.06
N GLY A 367 -19.75 7.67 7.35
CA GLY A 367 -19.92 6.62 8.38
C GLY A 367 -21.01 5.59 8.07
N LEU A 368 -21.53 5.53 6.85
CA LEU A 368 -22.66 4.67 6.44
C LEU A 368 -22.13 3.35 5.82
N LYS A 369 -21.60 2.46 6.65
CA LYS A 369 -21.14 1.12 6.23
C LYS A 369 -22.30 0.13 6.05
N PRO A 370 -22.33 -0.70 4.98
CA PRO A 370 -21.48 -0.62 3.79
C PRO A 370 -21.95 0.43 2.79
N THR A 371 -21.12 0.76 1.80
CA THR A 371 -21.55 1.34 0.53
C THR A 371 -21.68 0.25 -0.52
N TYR A 372 -22.26 0.58 -1.66
CA TYR A 372 -22.52 -0.38 -2.73
C TYR A 372 -21.98 0.14 -4.06
N VAL A 373 -21.46 -0.77 -4.87
CA VAL A 373 -21.16 -0.53 -6.27
C VAL A 373 -22.27 -1.18 -7.08
N ILE A 374 -23.05 -0.38 -7.81
CA ILE A 374 -24.19 -0.86 -8.60
C ILE A 374 -23.82 -0.87 -10.07
N MET A 375 -24.11 -1.97 -10.73
CA MET A 375 -23.88 -2.21 -12.15
C MET A 375 -25.02 -3.05 -12.73
N ASN A 376 -25.16 -3.08 -14.06
CA ASN A 376 -26.11 -3.94 -14.75
C ASN A 376 -25.40 -5.00 -15.63
N TYR A 377 -26.18 -5.90 -16.18
CA TYR A 377 -25.70 -6.99 -17.03
C TYR A 377 -24.89 -6.47 -18.23
N LYS A 378 -25.38 -5.44 -18.95
CA LYS A 378 -24.69 -4.85 -20.10
C LYS A 378 -23.28 -4.35 -19.75
N GLN A 379 -23.14 -3.68 -18.61
CA GLN A 379 -21.86 -3.20 -18.10
C GLN A 379 -20.92 -4.36 -17.76
N MET A 380 -21.45 -5.44 -17.16
CA MET A 380 -20.66 -6.63 -16.83
C MET A 380 -20.16 -7.36 -18.07
N VAL A 381 -21.00 -7.53 -19.09
CA VAL A 381 -20.60 -8.10 -20.40
C VAL A 381 -19.48 -7.28 -21.02
N LYS A 382 -19.62 -5.95 -21.04
CA LYS A 382 -18.60 -5.05 -21.61
C LYS A 382 -17.23 -5.18 -20.95
N VAL A 383 -17.17 -5.46 -19.66
CA VAL A 383 -15.90 -5.66 -18.94
C VAL A 383 -15.43 -7.12 -18.91
N GLY A 384 -16.12 -8.02 -19.61
CA GLY A 384 -15.78 -9.44 -19.67
C GLY A 384 -16.09 -10.20 -18.38
N GLY A 385 -17.02 -9.69 -17.58
CA GLY A 385 -17.43 -10.25 -16.29
C GLY A 385 -18.63 -11.17 -16.35
N GLU A 386 -19.23 -11.42 -17.51
CA GLU A 386 -20.43 -12.23 -17.68
C GLU A 386 -20.31 -13.62 -17.03
N LYS A 387 -19.21 -14.31 -17.29
CA LYS A 387 -18.91 -15.64 -16.76
C LYS A 387 -18.81 -15.70 -15.22
N ASP A 388 -18.59 -14.55 -14.58
CA ASP A 388 -18.43 -14.46 -13.14
C ASP A 388 -19.76 -14.13 -12.41
N LEU A 389 -20.82 -13.77 -13.16
CA LEU A 389 -22.09 -13.34 -12.57
C LEU A 389 -22.77 -14.44 -11.78
N GLU A 390 -23.01 -15.61 -12.40
CA GLU A 390 -23.70 -16.73 -11.73
C GLU A 390 -22.91 -17.23 -10.53
N THR A 391 -21.61 -17.44 -10.69
CA THR A 391 -20.74 -17.90 -9.62
C THR A 391 -20.60 -16.87 -8.51
N GLY A 392 -20.58 -15.59 -8.84
CA GLY A 392 -20.53 -14.50 -7.88
C GLY A 392 -21.81 -14.34 -7.08
N VAL A 393 -22.98 -14.51 -7.72
CA VAL A 393 -24.28 -14.53 -7.02
C VAL A 393 -24.38 -15.76 -6.13
N ALA A 394 -24.03 -16.95 -6.63
CA ALA A 394 -24.07 -18.18 -5.84
C ALA A 394 -23.15 -18.14 -4.60
N LYS A 395 -22.03 -17.42 -4.68
CA LYS A 395 -21.11 -17.18 -3.56
C LYS A 395 -21.48 -15.99 -2.67
N GLY A 396 -22.62 -15.34 -2.92
CA GLY A 396 -23.03 -14.13 -2.19
C GLY A 396 -22.14 -12.91 -2.40
N ARG A 397 -21.32 -12.90 -3.46
CA ARG A 397 -20.45 -11.76 -3.80
C ARG A 397 -21.20 -10.68 -4.56
N PHE A 398 -22.11 -11.06 -5.45
CA PHE A 398 -23.07 -10.16 -6.08
C PHE A 398 -24.45 -10.35 -5.47
N ILE A 399 -25.10 -9.24 -5.15
CA ILE A 399 -26.51 -9.20 -4.81
C ILE A 399 -27.26 -8.83 -6.09
N LYS A 400 -28.12 -9.74 -6.59
CA LYS A 400 -28.85 -9.58 -7.85
C LYS A 400 -30.28 -9.09 -7.60
N GLY A 401 -30.76 -8.15 -8.41
CA GLY A 401 -32.18 -7.78 -8.57
C GLY A 401 -32.53 -7.71 -10.04
N ASP A 402 -33.67 -8.25 -10.44
CA ASP A 402 -34.12 -8.16 -11.84
C ASP A 402 -34.57 -6.75 -12.19
N THR A 403 -35.03 -5.97 -11.19
CA THR A 403 -35.28 -4.53 -11.30
C THR A 403 -34.47 -3.77 -10.24
N ILE A 404 -34.35 -2.44 -10.42
CA ILE A 404 -33.64 -1.59 -9.45
C ILE A 404 -34.39 -1.51 -8.11
N GLU A 405 -35.72 -1.60 -8.14
CA GLU A 405 -36.57 -1.65 -6.94
C GLU A 405 -36.35 -2.95 -6.16
N GLU A 406 -36.25 -4.07 -6.86
CA GLU A 406 -35.94 -5.36 -6.23
C GLU A 406 -34.54 -5.32 -5.60
N LEU A 407 -33.55 -4.79 -6.32
CA LEU A 407 -32.20 -4.62 -5.79
C LEU A 407 -32.23 -3.75 -4.53
N GLY A 408 -32.92 -2.62 -4.55
CA GLY A 408 -33.06 -1.72 -3.40
C GLY A 408 -33.66 -2.43 -2.17
N ARG A 409 -34.70 -3.24 -2.35
CA ARG A 409 -35.26 -4.05 -1.27
C ARG A 409 -34.26 -5.06 -0.70
N LYS A 410 -33.53 -5.77 -1.57
CA LYS A 410 -32.51 -6.75 -1.15
C LYS A 410 -31.32 -6.10 -0.41
N LEU A 411 -30.96 -4.88 -0.78
CA LEU A 411 -29.91 -4.10 -0.12
C LEU A 411 -30.39 -3.42 1.17
N ASN A 412 -31.68 -3.46 1.46
CA ASN A 412 -32.31 -2.75 2.57
C ASN A 412 -32.00 -1.24 2.55
N ILE A 413 -32.19 -0.63 1.37
CA ILE A 413 -32.04 0.82 1.15
C ILE A 413 -33.36 1.41 0.65
N PRO A 414 -33.62 2.73 0.89
CA PRO A 414 -34.85 3.38 0.44
C PRO A 414 -35.03 3.26 -1.08
N VAL A 415 -36.02 2.48 -1.50
CA VAL A 415 -36.27 2.18 -2.92
C VAL A 415 -36.54 3.45 -3.74
N PRO A 416 -37.39 4.42 -3.30
CA PRO A 416 -37.63 5.63 -4.07
C PRO A 416 -36.35 6.45 -4.32
N ASP A 417 -35.48 6.55 -3.31
CA ASP A 417 -34.22 7.28 -3.41
C ASP A 417 -33.24 6.61 -4.39
N LEU A 418 -33.15 5.28 -4.37
CA LEU A 418 -32.30 4.54 -5.30
C LEU A 418 -32.80 4.68 -6.74
N VAL A 419 -34.10 4.55 -6.97
CA VAL A 419 -34.73 4.73 -8.29
C VAL A 419 -34.47 6.14 -8.82
N GLU A 420 -34.67 7.16 -7.99
CA GLU A 420 -34.37 8.56 -8.34
C GLU A 420 -32.90 8.73 -8.73
N THR A 421 -31.98 8.16 -7.94
CA THR A 421 -30.52 8.23 -8.18
C THR A 421 -30.16 7.61 -9.53
N VAL A 422 -30.70 6.43 -9.84
CA VAL A 422 -30.42 5.74 -11.12
C VAL A 422 -31.03 6.50 -12.29
N ASN A 423 -32.26 7.03 -12.16
CA ASN A 423 -32.91 7.82 -13.21
C ASN A 423 -32.15 9.13 -13.48
N ASN A 424 -31.70 9.83 -12.44
CA ASN A 424 -30.88 11.03 -12.56
C ASN A 424 -29.54 10.72 -13.25
N TYR A 425 -28.88 9.64 -12.83
CA TYR A 425 -27.64 9.20 -13.45
C TYR A 425 -27.81 8.87 -14.93
N ASN A 426 -28.85 8.12 -15.31
CA ASN A 426 -29.14 7.78 -16.71
C ASN A 426 -29.44 9.02 -17.55
N ARG A 427 -30.19 10.00 -17.01
CA ARG A 427 -30.41 11.29 -17.66
C ARG A 427 -29.08 12.04 -17.88
N ASN A 428 -28.25 12.15 -16.85
CA ASN A 428 -26.96 12.81 -16.92
C ASN A 428 -26.03 12.15 -17.95
N MET A 429 -26.05 10.81 -18.01
CA MET A 429 -25.33 10.04 -19.05
C MET A 429 -25.78 10.41 -20.47
N LYS A 430 -27.10 10.50 -20.69
CA LYS A 430 -27.69 10.89 -21.98
C LYS A 430 -27.35 12.33 -22.39
N GLU A 431 -27.30 13.22 -21.42
CA GLU A 431 -26.95 14.64 -21.60
C GLU A 431 -25.42 14.86 -21.73
N GLY A 432 -24.60 13.84 -21.43
CA GLY A 432 -23.14 13.93 -21.45
C GLY A 432 -22.56 14.79 -20.33
N LYS A 433 -23.31 15.05 -19.26
CA LYS A 433 -22.91 15.89 -18.12
C LYS A 433 -23.36 15.27 -16.79
N ASP A 434 -22.52 15.34 -15.77
CA ASP A 434 -22.85 14.97 -14.39
C ASP A 434 -22.76 16.20 -13.49
N PRO A 435 -23.89 16.93 -13.27
CA PRO A 435 -23.90 18.15 -12.47
C PRO A 435 -23.72 17.88 -10.97
N GLU A 436 -23.89 16.65 -10.51
CA GLU A 436 -23.85 16.28 -9.10
C GLU A 436 -22.40 16.15 -8.59
N PHE A 437 -21.56 15.44 -9.32
CA PHE A 437 -20.16 15.14 -8.93
C PHE A 437 -19.14 15.49 -10.02
N ASN A 438 -19.55 16.11 -11.11
CA ASN A 438 -18.69 16.46 -12.24
C ASN A 438 -17.93 15.25 -12.82
N LYS A 439 -18.54 14.05 -12.77
CA LYS A 439 -17.99 12.84 -13.37
C LYS A 439 -17.89 13.03 -14.87
N ARG A 440 -16.68 12.85 -15.41
CA ARG A 440 -16.46 12.90 -16.86
C ARG A 440 -17.18 11.73 -17.55
N ILE A 441 -18.20 12.05 -18.34
CA ILE A 441 -18.91 11.06 -19.17
C ILE A 441 -18.09 10.79 -20.44
N ASN A 442 -17.91 9.53 -20.77
CA ASN A 442 -17.20 9.10 -21.98
C ASN A 442 -18.05 8.12 -22.79
N LYS A 443 -17.67 7.91 -24.07
CA LYS A 443 -18.40 7.07 -25.03
C LYS A 443 -18.48 5.58 -24.64
N ASP A 444 -17.63 5.12 -23.73
CA ASP A 444 -17.56 3.72 -23.32
C ASP A 444 -18.48 3.41 -22.14
N MET A 445 -19.00 4.43 -21.48
CA MET A 445 -19.96 4.27 -20.39
C MET A 445 -21.30 3.81 -20.92
N LEU A 446 -21.90 2.85 -20.23
CA LEU A 446 -23.24 2.36 -20.47
C LEU A 446 -24.17 2.80 -19.33
N PRO A 447 -25.42 3.18 -19.66
CA PRO A 447 -26.41 3.56 -18.62
C PRO A 447 -26.84 2.35 -17.79
N LEU A 448 -27.46 2.64 -16.66
CA LEU A 448 -28.14 1.68 -15.77
C LEU A 448 -29.64 1.64 -16.09
N ASP A 449 -30.01 1.40 -17.36
CA ASP A 449 -31.37 1.54 -17.89
C ASP A 449 -32.13 0.23 -17.98
N GLU A 450 -31.45 -0.92 -17.88
CA GLU A 450 -32.05 -2.24 -18.04
C GLU A 450 -31.38 -3.23 -17.10
N GLY A 451 -32.20 -4.07 -16.46
CA GLY A 451 -31.73 -5.18 -15.60
C GLY A 451 -31.27 -6.41 -16.39
N PRO A 452 -30.84 -7.45 -15.69
CA PRO A 452 -30.71 -7.51 -14.25
C PRO A 452 -29.58 -6.60 -13.72
N PHE A 453 -29.78 -6.11 -12.50
CA PHE A 453 -28.84 -5.27 -11.76
C PHE A 453 -28.08 -6.09 -10.71
N PHE A 454 -26.85 -5.66 -10.41
CA PHE A 454 -25.95 -6.30 -9.46
C PHE A 454 -25.34 -5.26 -8.53
N ALA A 455 -25.18 -5.63 -7.27
CA ALA A 455 -24.47 -4.82 -6.30
C ALA A 455 -23.33 -5.59 -5.65
N LEU A 456 -22.19 -4.94 -5.46
CA LEU A 456 -21.10 -5.35 -4.58
C LEU A 456 -21.11 -4.48 -3.33
N THR A 457 -20.89 -5.08 -2.15
CA THR A 457 -20.60 -4.30 -0.94
C THR A 457 -19.19 -3.73 -1.02
N ALA A 458 -18.99 -2.52 -0.51
CA ALA A 458 -17.70 -1.86 -0.49
C ALA A 458 -17.50 -1.07 0.80
N TRP A 459 -16.28 -1.12 1.37
CA TRP A 459 -15.88 -0.28 2.48
C TRP A 459 -14.36 -0.07 2.47
N PRO A 460 -13.86 1.08 2.99
CA PRO A 460 -12.42 1.33 3.04
C PRO A 460 -11.67 0.22 3.78
N ALA A 461 -10.61 -0.26 3.16
CA ALA A 461 -9.69 -1.22 3.73
C ALA A 461 -8.24 -0.74 3.55
N VAL A 462 -7.38 -1.00 4.53
CA VAL A 462 -5.95 -0.66 4.42
C VAL A 462 -5.32 -1.47 3.29
N HIS A 463 -4.67 -0.76 2.35
CA HIS A 463 -4.23 -1.36 1.10
C HIS A 463 -2.73 -1.26 0.86
N PHE A 464 -2.13 -0.09 1.09
CA PHE A 464 -0.73 0.15 0.77
C PHE A 464 -0.11 1.15 1.74
N CYS A 465 1.11 0.89 2.19
CA CYS A 465 1.91 1.82 2.97
C CYS A 465 2.83 2.60 2.02
N CYS A 466 2.60 3.91 1.87
CA CYS A 466 3.41 4.75 0.99
C CYS A 466 4.75 5.13 1.61
N GLY A 467 4.81 5.15 2.94
CA GLY A 467 6.03 5.38 3.72
C GLY A 467 6.73 4.10 4.14
N GLY A 468 7.99 4.24 4.53
CA GLY A 468 8.84 3.12 4.93
C GLY A 468 10.25 3.58 5.29
N LEU A 469 11.23 2.68 5.12
CA LEU A 469 12.65 2.99 5.28
C LEU A 469 13.08 4.03 4.25
N ARG A 470 13.85 5.03 4.67
CA ARG A 470 14.43 6.01 3.76
C ARG A 470 15.58 5.38 2.99
N ILE A 471 15.53 5.50 1.66
CA ILE A 471 16.55 4.96 0.76
C ILE A 471 17.13 6.03 -0.14
N ASP A 472 18.34 5.77 -0.64
CA ASP A 472 18.93 6.56 -1.72
C ASP A 472 18.65 5.94 -3.11
N VAL A 473 19.18 6.57 -4.14
CA VAL A 473 19.06 6.15 -5.56
C VAL A 473 19.68 4.78 -5.85
N SER A 474 20.51 4.25 -4.97
CA SER A 474 21.12 2.92 -5.03
C SER A 474 20.40 1.90 -4.15
N ALA A 475 19.23 2.27 -3.61
CA ALA A 475 18.43 1.48 -2.66
C ALA A 475 19.14 1.17 -1.33
N ARG A 476 20.20 1.91 -0.97
CA ARG A 476 20.85 1.82 0.34
C ARG A 476 19.95 2.47 1.39
N VAL A 477 19.79 1.84 2.54
CA VAL A 477 19.03 2.40 3.67
C VAL A 477 19.84 3.51 4.31
N ILE A 478 19.22 4.66 4.51
CA ILE A 478 19.82 5.84 5.13
C ILE A 478 19.53 5.84 6.64
N ASP A 479 20.51 6.20 7.44
CA ASP A 479 20.35 6.35 8.89
C ASP A 479 19.82 7.75 9.29
N ILE A 480 19.58 7.92 10.58
CA ILE A 480 19.11 9.20 11.16
C ILE A 480 20.12 10.35 11.05
N TRP A 481 21.35 10.08 10.58
CA TRP A 481 22.43 11.06 10.36
C TRP A 481 22.70 11.35 8.89
N ASP A 482 21.76 10.98 7.99
CA ASP A 482 21.86 11.14 6.53
C ASP A 482 22.97 10.30 5.87
N LYS A 483 23.45 9.24 6.53
CA LYS A 483 24.50 8.35 5.99
C LYS A 483 23.88 7.00 5.58
N PRO A 484 24.36 6.38 4.48
CA PRO A 484 23.99 5.02 4.17
C PRO A 484 24.49 4.05 5.25
N ILE A 485 23.61 3.16 5.73
CA ILE A 485 24.02 2.05 6.60
C ILE A 485 24.75 1.01 5.74
N PRO A 486 26.04 0.74 6.00
CA PRO A 486 26.80 -0.19 5.16
C PRO A 486 26.17 -1.58 5.14
N ARG A 487 26.09 -2.19 3.96
CA ARG A 487 25.51 -3.52 3.71
C ARG A 487 24.00 -3.62 4.03
N LEU A 488 23.27 -2.51 4.09
CA LEU A 488 21.82 -2.53 4.28
C LEU A 488 21.11 -1.85 3.11
N PHE A 489 20.19 -2.59 2.48
CA PHE A 489 19.38 -2.15 1.35
C PHE A 489 17.90 -2.38 1.63
N ALA A 490 17.03 -1.61 1.00
CA ALA A 490 15.59 -1.83 1.05
C ALA A 490 14.93 -1.54 -0.29
N CYS A 491 13.86 -2.30 -0.62
CA CYS A 491 13.13 -2.15 -1.88
C CYS A 491 11.68 -2.62 -1.76
N GLY A 492 10.82 -2.06 -2.60
CA GLY A 492 9.38 -2.31 -2.60
C GLY A 492 8.65 -1.53 -1.50
N GLU A 493 7.49 -2.03 -1.04
CA GLU A 493 6.60 -1.32 -0.12
C GLU A 493 7.21 -1.03 1.26
N VAL A 494 8.31 -1.69 1.63
CA VAL A 494 9.04 -1.40 2.88
C VAL A 494 9.85 -0.11 2.79
N ALA A 495 10.15 0.38 1.58
CA ALA A 495 10.86 1.61 1.32
C ALA A 495 9.89 2.76 1.03
N GLY A 496 10.07 3.89 1.70
CA GLY A 496 9.32 5.13 1.49
C GLY A 496 9.94 6.04 0.45
N GLY A 497 9.27 7.18 0.17
CA GLY A 497 9.78 8.25 -0.69
C GLY A 497 9.45 8.13 -2.17
N VAL A 498 8.95 6.98 -2.67
CA VAL A 498 8.60 6.81 -4.10
C VAL A 498 7.18 7.28 -4.41
N MET A 499 6.22 6.93 -3.57
CA MET A 499 4.79 7.10 -3.89
C MET A 499 4.17 8.40 -3.41
N GLY A 500 4.86 9.15 -2.56
CA GLY A 500 4.29 10.31 -1.90
C GLY A 500 3.11 9.93 -0.99
N SER A 501 2.08 10.79 -0.93
CA SER A 501 0.93 10.60 -0.04
C SER A 501 -0.04 9.51 -0.51
N ASN A 502 -0.04 9.18 -1.80
CA ASN A 502 -0.99 8.26 -2.41
C ASN A 502 -0.40 7.59 -3.66
N ARG A 503 -0.52 6.28 -3.74
CA ARG A 503 -0.01 5.46 -4.84
C ARG A 503 -1.04 5.34 -5.98
N LEU A 504 -0.65 5.71 -7.19
CA LEU A 504 -1.45 5.47 -8.38
C LEU A 504 -1.57 3.97 -8.70
N ASN A 505 -2.66 3.60 -9.40
CA ASN A 505 -2.92 2.21 -9.79
C ASN A 505 -1.74 1.64 -10.59
N GLY A 506 -1.29 0.43 -10.22
CA GLY A 506 -0.23 -0.29 -10.92
C GLY A 506 1.21 0.13 -10.58
N ASN A 507 1.47 1.36 -10.06
CA ASN A 507 2.83 1.85 -9.75
C ASN A 507 3.60 1.00 -8.73
N ALA A 508 2.91 0.21 -7.89
CA ALA A 508 3.59 -0.69 -6.96
C ALA A 508 4.45 -1.75 -7.67
N TYR A 509 4.05 -2.18 -8.88
CA TYR A 509 4.77 -3.21 -9.61
C TYR A 509 6.17 -2.75 -10.08
N PRO A 510 6.29 -1.66 -10.87
CA PRO A 510 7.60 -1.15 -11.24
C PRO A 510 8.41 -0.69 -10.04
N SER A 511 7.80 -0.06 -9.02
CA SER A 511 8.52 0.30 -7.79
C SER A 511 9.16 -0.92 -7.14
N CYS A 512 8.45 -2.03 -7.01
CA CYS A 512 9.00 -3.26 -6.45
C CYS A 512 10.07 -3.88 -7.35
N THR A 513 9.81 -4.01 -8.66
CA THR A 513 10.71 -4.73 -9.56
C THR A 513 11.96 -3.94 -9.91
N VAL A 514 11.82 -2.64 -10.16
CA VAL A 514 12.96 -1.75 -10.48
C VAL A 514 13.86 -1.59 -9.26
N PHE A 515 13.31 -1.19 -8.10
CA PHE A 515 14.15 -1.06 -6.90
C PHE A 515 14.64 -2.41 -6.37
N GLY A 516 13.92 -3.51 -6.63
CA GLY A 516 14.46 -4.85 -6.39
C GLY A 516 15.72 -5.10 -7.19
N ARG A 517 15.71 -4.83 -8.51
CA ARG A 517 16.89 -4.95 -9.39
C ARG A 517 18.03 -4.02 -8.94
N VAL A 518 17.70 -2.76 -8.60
CA VAL A 518 18.68 -1.80 -8.09
C VAL A 518 19.32 -2.31 -6.78
N ALA A 519 18.54 -2.74 -5.81
CA ALA A 519 19.03 -3.26 -4.53
C ALA A 519 19.89 -4.51 -4.70
N GLY A 520 19.45 -5.46 -5.53
CA GLY A 520 20.21 -6.69 -5.82
C GLY A 520 21.56 -6.40 -6.48
N THR A 521 21.56 -5.52 -7.48
CA THR A 521 22.77 -5.09 -8.19
C THR A 521 23.72 -4.33 -7.26
N SER A 522 23.20 -3.42 -6.43
CA SER A 522 23.99 -2.62 -5.49
C SER A 522 24.62 -3.51 -4.41
N ALA A 523 23.83 -4.40 -3.81
CA ALA A 523 24.33 -5.35 -2.82
C ALA A 523 25.42 -6.29 -3.39
N ALA A 524 25.28 -6.75 -4.64
CA ALA A 524 26.28 -7.61 -5.27
C ALA A 524 27.63 -6.90 -5.49
N LYS A 525 27.65 -5.59 -5.65
CA LYS A 525 28.85 -4.76 -5.83
C LYS A 525 29.57 -4.44 -4.51
N GLU A 526 28.91 -4.62 -3.35
CA GLU A 526 29.55 -4.38 -2.05
C GLU A 526 30.78 -5.29 -1.86
N LYS A 527 31.77 -4.75 -1.16
CA LYS A 527 32.96 -5.52 -0.76
C LYS A 527 32.58 -6.49 0.36
N ALA A 528 33.07 -7.72 0.26
CA ALA A 528 32.83 -8.79 1.23
C ALA A 528 33.51 -8.51 2.59
#